data_322895a1af4fd7e0c719163657e1d3de
#
_entry.id   322895a1af4fd7e0c719163657e1d3de
#
_cell.length_a   1.000
_cell.length_b   1.000
_cell.length_c   1.000
_cell.angle_alpha   90.00
_cell.angle_beta   90.00
_cell.angle_gamma   90.00
#
_symmetry.space_group_name_H-M   'P 1'
#
loop_
_entity.id
_entity.type
_entity.pdbx_description
1 polymer ?
#
loop_
_entity_poly.entity_id
_entity_poly.type
_entity_poly.pdbx_seq_one_letter_code
_entity_poly.pdbx_strand_id
1 'polypeptide(L)'
;MIISGKEISTKIKDQLKEEVEQIKNKYDRLPKLAVILVGENQASQVYVRNKERGCAYIGIDSLKITHDATFSEEELLNEIKQLNEDETVDGILVQLPLPDHINEDKVLEAIDPSKDVDGFHPENVAKLFLGQRSLVPCTPKGMMVLLDEINYDLTGKEVVVVGRSNIVGKPVALLCLQKNATVTIAHSKTNNLKEVCQRADVLIAAVGRAKMINSDYVKEGAVVLDVGINRDENNKLCGDVDFEDVKDKVYAITPVPGGIGPMTITMLLQNTLEAFYHHQGE
;
A
#
# COMPACT_ATOMS: atom_id res chain seq x y z
N MET A 1 0.67 -9.89 20.74
CA MET A 1 -0.52 -10.15 19.86
C MET A 1 -0.05 -10.19 18.41
N ILE A 2 -0.59 -11.10 17.57
CA ILE A 2 -0.32 -11.12 16.13
C ILE A 2 -1.43 -10.33 15.42
N ILE A 3 -1.05 -9.36 14.58
CA ILE A 3 -2.00 -8.56 13.78
C ILE A 3 -2.21 -9.28 12.43
N SER A 4 -3.30 -10.03 12.32
CA SER A 4 -3.62 -10.79 11.10
C SER A 4 -4.23 -9.87 10.03
N GLY A 5 -3.39 -9.29 9.18
CA GLY A 5 -3.87 -8.50 8.05
C GLY A 5 -4.73 -9.32 7.07
N LYS A 6 -4.52 -10.63 7.00
CA LYS A 6 -5.35 -11.52 6.18
C LYS A 6 -6.80 -11.57 6.69
N GLU A 7 -7.02 -11.68 8.01
CA GLU A 7 -8.37 -11.73 8.59
C GLU A 7 -9.06 -10.37 8.46
N ILE A 8 -8.34 -9.29 8.79
CA ILE A 8 -8.84 -7.92 8.68
C ILE A 8 -9.17 -7.58 7.21
N SER A 9 -8.29 -7.93 6.28
CA SER A 9 -8.52 -7.78 4.84
C SER A 9 -9.79 -8.49 4.38
N THR A 10 -10.06 -9.70 4.87
CA THR A 10 -11.28 -10.45 4.52
C THR A 10 -12.52 -9.73 5.03
N LYS A 11 -12.53 -9.33 6.30
CA LYS A 11 -13.62 -8.56 6.91
C LYS A 11 -13.96 -7.29 6.11
N ILE A 12 -12.93 -6.52 5.73
CA ILE A 12 -13.14 -5.27 4.98
C ILE A 12 -13.63 -5.57 3.56
N LYS A 13 -13.08 -6.58 2.88
CA LYS A 13 -13.56 -6.96 1.54
C LYS A 13 -15.03 -7.44 1.55
N ASP A 14 -15.47 -8.09 2.62
CA ASP A 14 -16.89 -8.45 2.77
C ASP A 14 -17.76 -7.18 2.87
N GLN A 15 -17.33 -6.17 3.61
CA GLN A 15 -18.00 -4.86 3.68
C GLN A 15 -18.01 -4.14 2.33
N LEU A 16 -16.86 -4.11 1.63
CA LEU A 16 -16.79 -3.51 0.28
C LEU A 16 -17.70 -4.24 -0.72
N LYS A 17 -17.84 -5.56 -0.60
CA LYS A 17 -18.77 -6.34 -1.44
C LYS A 17 -20.22 -5.93 -1.19
N GLU A 18 -20.63 -5.74 0.05
CA GLU A 18 -21.98 -5.24 0.37
C GLU A 18 -22.19 -3.83 -0.18
N GLU A 19 -21.16 -2.98 -0.10
CA GLU A 19 -21.18 -1.63 -0.68
C GLU A 19 -21.33 -1.66 -2.22
N VAL A 20 -20.60 -2.55 -2.91
CA VAL A 20 -20.72 -2.73 -4.37
C VAL A 20 -22.13 -3.19 -4.78
N GLU A 21 -22.78 -4.06 -4.01
CA GLU A 21 -24.18 -4.42 -4.26
C GLU A 21 -25.13 -3.20 -4.11
N GLN A 22 -24.84 -2.26 -3.20
CA GLN A 22 -25.60 -1.01 -3.11
C GLN A 22 -25.33 -0.10 -4.31
N ILE A 23 -24.06 0.01 -4.74
CA ILE A 23 -23.69 0.74 -5.96
C ILE A 23 -24.46 0.21 -7.16
N LYS A 24 -24.49 -1.11 -7.35
CA LYS A 24 -25.21 -1.77 -8.43
C LYS A 24 -26.72 -1.46 -8.48
N ASN A 25 -27.31 -1.22 -7.32
CA ASN A 25 -28.73 -0.86 -7.23
C ASN A 25 -28.99 0.64 -7.44
N LYS A 26 -27.97 1.49 -7.25
CA LYS A 26 -28.10 2.96 -7.30
C LYS A 26 -27.63 3.55 -8.63
N TYR A 27 -26.64 2.92 -9.27
CA TYR A 27 -25.99 3.41 -10.49
C TYR A 27 -26.11 2.41 -11.64
N ASP A 28 -26.12 2.91 -12.88
CA ASP A 28 -26.21 2.08 -14.08
C ASP A 28 -24.91 1.34 -14.44
N ARG A 29 -23.83 1.58 -13.69
CA ARG A 29 -22.52 0.94 -13.88
C ARG A 29 -21.83 0.57 -12.56
N LEU A 30 -20.88 -0.34 -12.66
CA LEU A 30 -19.99 -0.71 -11.56
C LEU A 30 -18.69 0.10 -11.59
N PRO A 31 -18.01 0.26 -10.44
CA PRO A 31 -16.63 0.76 -10.40
C PRO A 31 -15.72 -0.11 -11.26
N LYS A 32 -14.80 0.53 -12.02
CA LYS A 32 -13.87 -0.18 -12.90
C LYS A 32 -12.43 0.21 -12.62
N LEU A 33 -11.59 -0.82 -12.38
CA LEU A 33 -10.15 -0.70 -12.19
C LEU A 33 -9.40 -1.16 -13.44
N ALA A 34 -8.62 -0.28 -14.07
CA ALA A 34 -7.66 -0.64 -15.11
C ALA A 34 -6.29 -0.94 -14.47
N VAL A 35 -5.73 -2.11 -14.79
CA VAL A 35 -4.41 -2.55 -14.30
C VAL A 35 -3.52 -2.82 -15.49
N ILE A 36 -2.45 -2.04 -15.63
CA ILE A 36 -1.46 -2.18 -16.70
C ILE A 36 -0.24 -2.92 -16.17
N LEU A 37 0.20 -3.94 -16.90
CA LEU A 37 1.42 -4.71 -16.64
C LEU A 37 2.31 -4.67 -17.87
N VAL A 38 3.55 -4.18 -17.74
CA VAL A 38 4.56 -4.19 -18.80
C VAL A 38 5.67 -5.16 -18.42
N GLY A 39 5.94 -6.13 -19.32
CA GLY A 39 6.97 -7.14 -19.13
C GLY A 39 6.51 -8.38 -18.34
N GLU A 40 7.47 -9.26 -18.09
CA GLU A 40 7.22 -10.63 -17.59
C GLU A 40 7.69 -10.86 -16.14
N ASN A 41 7.83 -9.82 -15.33
CA ASN A 41 8.24 -9.97 -13.94
C ASN A 41 7.26 -10.88 -13.17
N GLN A 42 7.75 -12.02 -12.69
CA GLN A 42 6.92 -13.05 -12.04
C GLN A 42 6.22 -12.52 -10.78
N ALA A 43 6.90 -11.69 -9.99
CA ALA A 43 6.30 -11.10 -8.80
C ALA A 43 5.14 -10.17 -9.18
N SER A 44 5.35 -9.29 -10.17
CA SER A 44 4.32 -8.39 -10.70
C SER A 44 3.10 -9.15 -11.22
N GLN A 45 3.31 -10.26 -11.94
CA GLN A 45 2.21 -11.12 -12.41
C GLN A 45 1.38 -11.71 -11.26
N VAL A 46 2.03 -12.11 -10.17
CA VAL A 46 1.33 -12.61 -8.97
C VAL A 46 0.51 -11.50 -8.31
N TYR A 47 1.07 -10.28 -8.20
CA TYR A 47 0.36 -9.13 -7.63
C TYR A 47 -0.86 -8.75 -8.48
N VAL A 48 -0.70 -8.62 -9.80
CA VAL A 48 -1.82 -8.33 -10.72
C VAL A 48 -2.91 -9.37 -10.60
N ARG A 49 -2.58 -10.67 -10.60
CA ARG A 49 -3.56 -11.75 -10.43
C ARG A 49 -4.31 -11.67 -9.10
N ASN A 50 -3.64 -11.28 -8.02
CA ASN A 50 -4.28 -11.11 -6.73
C ASN A 50 -5.19 -9.87 -6.71
N LYS A 51 -4.85 -8.80 -7.42
CA LYS A 51 -5.71 -7.62 -7.61
C LYS A 51 -6.97 -7.98 -8.41
N GLU A 52 -6.83 -8.72 -9.53
CA GLU A 52 -7.97 -9.23 -10.31
C GLU A 52 -8.92 -10.09 -9.45
N ARG A 53 -8.36 -11.01 -8.66
CA ARG A 53 -9.15 -11.82 -7.72
C ARG A 53 -9.85 -10.97 -6.66
N GLY A 54 -9.22 -9.91 -6.20
CA GLY A 54 -9.80 -8.94 -5.28
C GLY A 54 -11.00 -8.23 -5.91
N CYS A 55 -10.86 -7.70 -7.13
CA CYS A 55 -11.94 -7.07 -7.89
C CYS A 55 -13.12 -8.04 -8.07
N ALA A 56 -12.85 -9.27 -8.54
CA ALA A 56 -13.87 -10.29 -8.72
C ALA A 56 -14.58 -10.66 -7.40
N TYR A 57 -13.85 -10.68 -6.28
CA TYR A 57 -14.41 -11.01 -4.97
C TYR A 57 -15.44 -9.98 -4.48
N ILE A 58 -15.13 -8.68 -4.64
CA ILE A 58 -16.06 -7.62 -4.22
C ILE A 58 -17.08 -7.25 -5.30
N GLY A 59 -16.89 -7.71 -6.55
CA GLY A 59 -17.85 -7.55 -7.64
C GLY A 59 -17.69 -6.26 -8.45
N ILE A 60 -16.49 -5.66 -8.50
CA ILE A 60 -16.19 -4.54 -9.41
C ILE A 60 -15.57 -5.01 -10.72
N ASP A 61 -15.68 -4.20 -11.75
CA ASP A 61 -15.08 -4.47 -13.05
C ASP A 61 -13.56 -4.31 -13.02
N SER A 62 -12.84 -5.19 -13.70
CA SER A 62 -11.39 -5.14 -13.82
C SER A 62 -10.96 -5.26 -15.28
N LEU A 63 -10.22 -4.25 -15.76
CA LEU A 63 -9.61 -4.24 -17.09
C LEU A 63 -8.10 -4.51 -16.93
N LYS A 64 -7.68 -5.72 -17.29
CA LYS A 64 -6.26 -6.05 -17.31
C LYS A 64 -5.69 -5.80 -18.68
N ILE A 65 -4.61 -5.03 -18.73
CA ILE A 65 -3.85 -4.70 -19.92
C ILE A 65 -2.44 -5.24 -19.72
N THR A 66 -1.92 -6.00 -20.69
CA THR A 66 -0.59 -6.61 -20.59
C THR A 66 0.19 -6.36 -21.85
N HIS A 67 1.41 -5.85 -21.70
CA HIS A 67 2.35 -5.57 -22.78
C HIS A 67 3.66 -6.30 -22.58
N ASP A 68 4.35 -6.55 -23.69
CA ASP A 68 5.70 -7.09 -23.68
C ASP A 68 6.70 -6.09 -23.08
N ALA A 69 7.87 -6.60 -22.65
CA ALA A 69 8.93 -5.76 -22.09
C ALA A 69 9.53 -4.75 -23.10
N THR A 70 9.21 -4.87 -24.39
CA THR A 70 9.63 -3.95 -25.46
C THR A 70 8.65 -2.80 -25.69
N PHE A 71 7.50 -2.78 -24.99
CA PHE A 71 6.51 -1.71 -25.12
C PHE A 71 7.14 -0.37 -24.73
N SER A 72 6.94 0.65 -25.57
CA SER A 72 7.63 1.93 -25.41
C SER A 72 6.96 2.83 -24.37
N GLU A 73 7.73 3.77 -23.79
CA GLU A 73 7.21 4.81 -22.90
C GLU A 73 6.10 5.63 -23.58
N GLU A 74 6.28 5.99 -24.86
CA GLU A 74 5.31 6.79 -25.62
C GLU A 74 3.96 6.06 -25.78
N GLU A 75 4.01 4.77 -26.13
CA GLU A 75 2.78 3.95 -26.24
C GLU A 75 2.07 3.82 -24.91
N LEU A 76 2.81 3.60 -23.82
CA LEU A 76 2.25 3.51 -22.47
C LEU A 76 1.60 4.83 -22.04
N LEU A 77 2.25 5.96 -22.28
CA LEU A 77 1.68 7.29 -21.97
C LEU A 77 0.43 7.59 -22.79
N ASN A 78 0.39 7.18 -24.07
CA ASN A 78 -0.81 7.31 -24.91
C ASN A 78 -1.96 6.43 -24.41
N GLU A 79 -1.69 5.22 -23.94
CA GLU A 79 -2.68 4.33 -23.38
C GLU A 79 -3.25 4.89 -22.05
N ILE A 80 -2.39 5.40 -21.16
CA ILE A 80 -2.82 6.07 -19.92
C ILE A 80 -3.71 7.26 -20.24
N LYS A 81 -3.36 8.06 -21.25
CA LYS A 81 -4.21 9.17 -21.68
C LYS A 81 -5.61 8.70 -22.11
N GLN A 82 -5.71 7.62 -22.88
CA GLN A 82 -7.01 7.05 -23.28
C GLN A 82 -7.82 6.58 -22.06
N LEU A 83 -7.17 5.95 -21.08
CA LEU A 83 -7.82 5.52 -19.84
C LEU A 83 -8.25 6.71 -18.97
N ASN A 84 -7.49 7.80 -18.95
CA ASN A 84 -7.89 9.04 -18.28
C ASN A 84 -9.16 9.63 -18.91
N GLU A 85 -9.29 9.58 -20.24
CA GLU A 85 -10.43 10.10 -20.99
C GLU A 85 -11.66 9.16 -20.96
N ASP A 86 -11.47 7.88 -20.57
CA ASP A 86 -12.57 6.89 -20.47
C ASP A 86 -13.36 7.12 -19.17
N GLU A 87 -14.56 7.69 -19.29
CA GLU A 87 -15.48 7.94 -18.16
C GLU A 87 -15.97 6.64 -17.46
N THR A 88 -15.78 5.48 -18.08
CA THR A 88 -16.14 4.19 -17.46
C THR A 88 -15.04 3.63 -16.54
N VAL A 89 -13.83 4.18 -16.60
CA VAL A 89 -12.68 3.79 -15.77
C VAL A 89 -12.55 4.71 -14.57
N ASP A 90 -12.63 4.16 -13.37
CA ASP A 90 -12.55 4.92 -12.12
C ASP A 90 -11.16 4.91 -11.49
N GLY A 91 -10.42 3.83 -11.69
CA GLY A 91 -9.07 3.70 -11.18
C GLY A 91 -8.10 3.20 -12.23
N ILE A 92 -6.89 3.74 -12.24
CA ILE A 92 -5.78 3.32 -13.09
C ILE A 92 -4.62 2.93 -12.19
N LEU A 93 -4.03 1.77 -12.47
CA LEU A 93 -2.85 1.27 -11.79
C LEU A 93 -1.85 0.77 -12.82
N VAL A 94 -0.64 1.29 -12.78
CA VAL A 94 0.51 0.74 -13.52
C VAL A 94 1.37 -0.05 -12.56
N GLN A 95 1.48 -1.35 -12.81
CA GLN A 95 2.20 -2.25 -11.91
C GLN A 95 3.71 -2.04 -12.00
N LEU A 96 4.31 -1.58 -10.91
CA LEU A 96 5.76 -1.45 -10.77
C LEU A 96 6.42 -2.80 -10.38
N PRO A 97 7.73 -2.99 -10.69
CA PRO A 97 8.59 -2.08 -11.47
C PRO A 97 8.31 -2.16 -12.97
N LEU A 98 8.61 -1.08 -13.68
CA LEU A 98 8.60 -1.00 -15.14
C LEU A 98 9.97 -1.43 -15.73
N PRO A 99 10.05 -1.78 -17.01
CA PRO A 99 11.33 -1.94 -17.71
C PRO A 99 12.19 -0.67 -17.65
N ASP A 100 13.52 -0.83 -17.58
CA ASP A 100 14.50 0.26 -17.36
C ASP A 100 14.43 1.42 -18.37
N HIS A 101 13.90 1.20 -19.58
CA HIS A 101 13.75 2.22 -20.61
C HIS A 101 12.50 3.09 -20.44
N ILE A 102 11.63 2.79 -19.50
CA ILE A 102 10.40 3.55 -19.18
C ILE A 102 10.64 4.31 -17.88
N ASN A 103 10.41 5.61 -17.91
CA ASN A 103 10.54 6.46 -16.73
C ASN A 103 9.29 6.33 -15.84
N GLU A 104 9.44 5.68 -14.68
CA GLU A 104 8.35 5.46 -13.72
C GLU A 104 7.69 6.77 -13.27
N ASP A 105 8.48 7.82 -12.98
CA ASP A 105 7.94 9.10 -12.51
C ASP A 105 7.03 9.75 -13.56
N LYS A 106 7.44 9.75 -14.84
CA LYS A 106 6.58 10.26 -15.92
C LYS A 106 5.29 9.47 -16.08
N VAL A 107 5.36 8.15 -15.92
CA VAL A 107 4.18 7.27 -16.02
C VAL A 107 3.21 7.55 -14.89
N LEU A 108 3.71 7.68 -13.66
CA LEU A 108 2.87 8.00 -12.50
C LEU A 108 2.25 9.41 -12.60
N GLU A 109 3.00 10.39 -13.10
CA GLU A 109 2.50 11.76 -13.34
C GLU A 109 1.48 11.86 -14.50
N ALA A 110 1.45 10.89 -15.41
CA ALA A 110 0.50 10.88 -16.52
C ALA A 110 -0.89 10.38 -16.13
N ILE A 111 -1.02 9.68 -15.01
CA ILE A 111 -2.32 9.20 -14.50
C ILE A 111 -3.10 10.41 -13.97
N ASP A 112 -4.40 10.52 -14.29
CA ASP A 112 -5.26 11.53 -13.68
C ASP A 112 -5.28 11.37 -12.14
N PRO A 113 -4.99 12.42 -11.34
CA PRO A 113 -4.99 12.33 -9.88
C PRO A 113 -6.27 11.75 -9.27
N SER A 114 -7.42 11.95 -9.92
CA SER A 114 -8.70 11.40 -9.47
C SER A 114 -8.85 9.90 -9.73
N LYS A 115 -8.03 9.35 -10.64
CA LYS A 115 -7.98 7.92 -11.00
C LYS A 115 -6.72 7.20 -10.48
N ASP A 116 -5.80 7.92 -9.82
CA ASP A 116 -4.58 7.38 -9.24
C ASP A 116 -4.88 6.60 -7.96
N VAL A 117 -5.39 5.38 -8.09
CA VAL A 117 -5.84 4.56 -6.95
C VAL A 117 -4.70 3.96 -6.12
N ASP A 118 -3.46 4.00 -6.60
CA ASP A 118 -2.28 3.69 -5.78
C ASP A 118 -1.84 4.88 -4.92
N GLY A 119 -2.28 6.12 -5.25
CA GLY A 119 -2.00 7.34 -4.48
C GLY A 119 -0.57 7.86 -4.64
N PHE A 120 0.07 7.62 -5.79
CA PHE A 120 1.47 7.99 -6.03
C PHE A 120 1.64 9.28 -6.84
N HIS A 121 0.56 9.79 -7.44
CA HIS A 121 0.60 11.03 -8.20
C HIS A 121 1.04 12.20 -7.30
N PRO A 122 1.94 13.09 -7.76
CA PRO A 122 2.45 14.21 -6.97
C PRO A 122 1.37 15.10 -6.35
N GLU A 123 0.23 15.29 -7.01
CA GLU A 123 -0.91 16.04 -6.46
C GLU A 123 -1.53 15.33 -5.25
N ASN A 124 -1.74 14.01 -5.30
CA ASN A 124 -2.25 13.23 -4.19
C ASN A 124 -1.25 13.23 -3.01
N VAL A 125 0.04 13.11 -3.31
CA VAL A 125 1.12 13.21 -2.31
C VAL A 125 1.16 14.59 -1.66
N ALA A 126 0.99 15.67 -2.44
CA ALA A 126 0.93 17.03 -1.91
C ALA A 126 -0.30 17.23 -1.03
N LYS A 127 -1.48 16.75 -1.45
CA LYS A 127 -2.71 16.81 -0.64
C LYS A 127 -2.55 16.03 0.67
N LEU A 128 -1.95 14.83 0.63
CA LEU A 128 -1.63 14.05 1.83
C LEU A 128 -0.71 14.84 2.78
N PHE A 129 0.33 15.48 2.24
CA PHE A 129 1.25 16.32 3.04
C PHE A 129 0.52 17.50 3.72
N LEU A 130 -0.44 18.09 3.04
CA LEU A 130 -1.23 19.22 3.55
C LEU A 130 -2.41 18.80 4.45
N GLY A 131 -2.62 17.49 4.65
CA GLY A 131 -3.77 16.97 5.42
C GLY A 131 -5.11 17.16 4.69
N GLN A 132 -5.09 17.29 3.37
CA GLN A 132 -6.28 17.41 2.53
C GLN A 132 -6.77 16.03 2.07
N ARG A 133 -8.05 15.93 1.71
CA ARG A 133 -8.63 14.68 1.15
C ARG A 133 -7.93 14.34 -0.17
N SER A 134 -7.43 13.12 -0.28
CA SER A 134 -6.79 12.57 -1.48
C SER A 134 -6.89 11.05 -1.50
N LEU A 135 -6.62 10.45 -2.63
CA LEU A 135 -6.33 9.01 -2.69
C LEU A 135 -4.98 8.77 -2.01
N VAL A 136 -4.99 7.98 -0.95
CA VAL A 136 -3.82 7.73 -0.10
C VAL A 136 -3.11 6.46 -0.56
N PRO A 137 -1.76 6.42 -0.57
CA PRO A 137 -1.01 5.22 -0.89
C PRO A 137 -1.51 3.98 -0.15
N CYS A 138 -1.80 2.91 -0.91
CA CYS A 138 -2.52 1.74 -0.40
C CYS A 138 -1.84 1.05 0.79
N THR A 139 -0.52 0.85 0.73
CA THR A 139 0.23 0.19 1.81
C THR A 139 0.25 1.03 3.10
N PRO A 140 0.56 2.32 3.09
CA PRO A 140 0.41 3.23 4.22
C PRO A 140 -1.01 3.28 4.80
N LYS A 141 -2.03 3.39 3.93
CA LYS A 141 -3.44 3.37 4.34
C LYS A 141 -3.79 2.09 5.08
N GLY A 142 -3.34 0.93 4.55
CA GLY A 142 -3.54 -0.37 5.19
C GLY A 142 -2.91 -0.49 6.57
N MET A 143 -1.75 0.13 6.80
CA MET A 143 -1.11 0.16 8.12
C MET A 143 -1.93 0.94 9.14
N MET A 144 -2.52 2.08 8.74
CA MET A 144 -3.40 2.85 9.63
C MET A 144 -4.64 2.03 10.00
N VAL A 145 -5.25 1.37 9.03
CA VAL A 145 -6.40 0.48 9.27
C VAL A 145 -6.05 -0.65 10.25
N LEU A 146 -4.86 -1.26 10.13
CA LEU A 146 -4.41 -2.29 11.07
C LEU A 146 -4.28 -1.76 12.50
N LEU A 147 -3.77 -0.54 12.69
CA LEU A 147 -3.67 0.10 14.00
C LEU A 147 -5.05 0.45 14.57
N ASP A 148 -5.95 0.97 13.72
CA ASP A 148 -7.33 1.28 14.12
C ASP A 148 -8.10 -0.01 14.51
N GLU A 149 -7.92 -1.13 13.81
CA GLU A 149 -8.58 -2.42 14.11
C GLU A 149 -8.12 -3.05 15.44
N ILE A 150 -6.91 -2.76 15.89
CA ILE A 150 -6.43 -3.17 17.22
C ILE A 150 -6.68 -2.10 18.29
N ASN A 151 -7.41 -1.03 17.95
CA ASN A 151 -7.70 0.12 18.83
C ASN A 151 -6.43 0.77 19.40
N TYR A 152 -5.35 0.88 18.61
CA TYR A 152 -4.09 1.47 19.05
C TYR A 152 -4.05 2.96 18.72
N ASP A 153 -4.22 3.80 19.74
CA ASP A 153 -4.13 5.26 19.59
C ASP A 153 -2.69 5.73 19.46
N LEU A 154 -2.41 6.46 18.37
CA LEU A 154 -1.10 7.04 18.10
C LEU A 154 -0.84 8.38 18.79
N THR A 155 -1.84 8.98 19.44
CA THR A 155 -1.72 10.29 20.11
C THR A 155 -0.58 10.28 21.13
N GLY A 156 0.42 11.13 20.91
CA GLY A 156 1.60 11.26 21.78
C GLY A 156 2.60 10.10 21.72
N LYS A 157 2.42 9.13 20.81
CA LYS A 157 3.35 7.99 20.64
C LYS A 157 4.58 8.37 19.82
N GLU A 158 5.72 7.77 20.13
CA GLU A 158 6.91 7.81 19.29
C GLU A 158 6.78 6.74 18.18
N VAL A 159 6.71 7.18 16.92
CA VAL A 159 6.71 6.32 15.74
C VAL A 159 8.05 6.44 15.03
N VAL A 160 8.71 5.31 14.82
CA VAL A 160 9.92 5.26 14.00
C VAL A 160 9.63 4.48 12.72
N VAL A 161 9.83 5.15 11.58
CA VAL A 161 9.71 4.55 10.26
C VAL A 161 11.11 4.28 9.73
N VAL A 162 11.48 3.01 9.57
CA VAL A 162 12.77 2.61 8.99
C VAL A 162 12.57 2.37 7.50
N GLY A 163 12.82 3.40 6.71
CA GLY A 163 12.59 3.48 5.27
C GLY A 163 12.09 4.87 4.87
N ARG A 164 12.46 5.34 3.68
CA ARG A 164 12.10 6.69 3.21
C ARG A 164 11.65 6.72 1.75
N SER A 165 11.06 5.63 1.28
CA SER A 165 10.51 5.59 -0.08
C SER A 165 9.34 6.56 -0.24
N ASN A 166 9.11 7.02 -1.47
CA ASN A 166 7.98 7.89 -1.79
C ASN A 166 6.64 7.14 -1.69
N ILE A 167 6.66 5.82 -1.86
CA ILE A 167 5.46 5.00 -1.92
C ILE A 167 5.03 4.41 -0.57
N VAL A 168 5.93 4.34 0.43
CA VAL A 168 5.63 3.75 1.75
C VAL A 168 6.14 4.62 2.89
N GLY A 169 7.46 4.81 3.01
CA GLY A 169 8.07 5.39 4.21
C GLY A 169 7.63 6.82 4.50
N LYS A 170 7.68 7.70 3.50
CA LYS A 170 7.22 9.08 3.65
C LYS A 170 5.71 9.18 3.87
N PRO A 171 4.85 8.50 3.07
CA PRO A 171 3.41 8.57 3.27
C PRO A 171 2.96 8.05 4.63
N VAL A 172 3.49 6.92 5.12
CA VAL A 172 3.09 6.41 6.43
C VAL A 172 3.52 7.33 7.57
N ALA A 173 4.69 7.97 7.44
CA ALA A 173 5.13 8.97 8.41
C ALA A 173 4.17 10.16 8.50
N LEU A 174 3.67 10.64 7.36
CA LEU A 174 2.66 11.72 7.32
C LEU A 174 1.34 11.28 7.95
N LEU A 175 0.87 10.07 7.66
CA LEU A 175 -0.37 9.54 8.26
C LEU A 175 -0.25 9.39 9.78
N CYS A 176 0.89 8.90 10.29
CA CYS A 176 1.14 8.85 11.73
C CYS A 176 1.18 10.25 12.36
N LEU A 177 1.80 11.23 11.69
CA LEU A 177 1.81 12.62 12.14
C LEU A 177 0.39 13.20 12.22
N GLN A 178 -0.46 12.95 11.23
CA GLN A 178 -1.87 13.36 11.22
C GLN A 178 -2.70 12.72 12.34
N LYS A 179 -2.27 11.57 12.84
CA LYS A 179 -2.83 10.88 14.04
C LYS A 179 -2.15 11.33 15.35
N ASN A 180 -1.52 12.51 15.37
CA ASN A 180 -0.85 13.14 16.53
C ASN A 180 0.34 12.36 17.09
N ALA A 181 1.01 11.54 16.29
CA ALA A 181 2.27 10.90 16.70
C ALA A 181 3.46 11.83 16.55
N THR A 182 4.51 11.60 17.34
CA THR A 182 5.86 12.12 17.08
C THR A 182 6.58 11.14 16.16
N VAL A 183 7.01 11.59 14.98
CA VAL A 183 7.51 10.68 13.93
C VAL A 183 8.97 10.93 13.64
N THR A 184 9.77 9.86 13.64
CA THR A 184 11.14 9.84 13.16
C THR A 184 11.25 8.96 11.92
N ILE A 185 11.78 9.51 10.82
CA ILE A 185 12.13 8.73 9.62
C ILE A 185 13.60 8.38 9.68
N ALA A 186 13.91 7.08 9.76
CA ALA A 186 15.26 6.54 9.76
C ALA A 186 15.58 5.82 8.43
N HIS A 187 16.84 5.73 8.06
CA HIS A 187 17.26 5.15 6.79
C HIS A 187 18.71 4.65 6.84
N SER A 188 19.24 4.11 5.75
CA SER A 188 20.60 3.54 5.65
C SER A 188 21.76 4.48 6.00
N LYS A 189 21.51 5.80 6.14
CA LYS A 189 22.48 6.81 6.54
C LYS A 189 22.25 7.34 7.96
N THR A 190 21.27 6.78 8.69
CA THR A 190 20.99 7.15 10.07
C THR A 190 22.09 6.59 10.97
N ASN A 191 22.71 7.46 11.76
CA ASN A 191 23.64 7.04 12.80
C ASN A 191 22.87 6.39 13.95
N ASN A 192 23.47 5.38 14.59
CA ASN A 192 22.91 4.70 15.76
C ASN A 192 21.45 4.21 15.51
N LEU A 193 21.20 3.62 14.33
CA LEU A 193 19.85 3.19 13.91
C LEU A 193 19.17 2.33 14.98
N LYS A 194 19.90 1.44 15.65
CA LYS A 194 19.40 0.58 16.71
C LYS A 194 18.81 1.40 17.87
N GLU A 195 19.55 2.39 18.38
CA GLU A 195 19.09 3.27 19.47
C GLU A 195 17.88 4.11 19.06
N VAL A 196 17.82 4.56 17.79
CA VAL A 196 16.66 5.28 17.24
C VAL A 196 15.44 4.37 17.27
N CYS A 197 15.56 3.13 16.80
CA CYS A 197 14.46 2.16 16.76
C CYS A 197 13.98 1.77 18.18
N GLN A 198 14.89 1.64 19.15
CA GLN A 198 14.56 1.26 20.55
C GLN A 198 13.66 2.28 21.27
N ARG A 199 13.51 3.50 20.77
CA ARG A 199 12.60 4.50 21.36
C ARG A 199 11.14 4.32 20.93
N ALA A 200 10.92 3.60 19.82
CA ALA A 200 9.64 3.53 19.16
C ALA A 200 8.57 2.81 19.99
N ASP A 201 7.45 3.47 20.21
CA ASP A 201 6.20 2.82 20.63
C ASP A 201 5.59 2.04 19.45
N VAL A 202 5.78 2.58 18.23
CA VAL A 202 5.44 1.90 16.98
C VAL A 202 6.65 1.91 16.04
N LEU A 203 7.12 0.73 15.67
CA LEU A 203 8.21 0.56 14.71
C LEU A 203 7.66 0.06 13.38
N ILE A 204 7.90 0.81 12.32
CA ILE A 204 7.50 0.46 10.95
C ILE A 204 8.75 0.11 10.16
N ALA A 205 8.91 -1.16 9.78
CA ALA A 205 10.04 -1.65 9.02
C ALA A 205 9.70 -1.71 7.53
N ALA A 206 10.39 -0.89 6.72
CA ALA A 206 10.20 -0.79 5.27
C ALA A 206 11.56 -0.61 4.56
N VAL A 207 12.49 -1.54 4.81
CA VAL A 207 13.90 -1.48 4.38
C VAL A 207 14.21 -2.39 3.19
N GLY A 208 13.37 -3.40 2.92
CA GLY A 208 13.57 -4.38 1.85
C GLY A 208 14.78 -5.30 2.11
N ARG A 209 15.06 -5.65 3.38
CA ARG A 209 16.17 -6.51 3.78
C ARG A 209 15.70 -7.57 4.76
N ALA A 210 15.77 -8.84 4.33
CA ALA A 210 15.33 -9.98 5.12
C ALA A 210 15.87 -9.96 6.54
N LYS A 211 14.98 -9.98 7.54
CA LYS A 211 15.27 -10.12 8.97
C LYS A 211 16.33 -9.14 9.54
N MET A 212 16.44 -7.96 8.93
CA MET A 212 17.40 -6.95 9.39
C MET A 212 17.07 -6.44 10.79
N ILE A 213 15.80 -6.35 11.14
CA ILE A 213 15.31 -5.85 12.42
C ILE A 213 15.09 -7.04 13.36
N ASN A 214 15.96 -7.21 14.32
CA ASN A 214 15.85 -8.22 15.38
C ASN A 214 15.41 -7.59 16.71
N SER A 215 15.30 -8.39 17.78
CA SER A 215 14.88 -7.95 19.11
C SER A 215 15.71 -6.80 19.70
N ASP A 216 16.97 -6.69 19.29
CA ASP A 216 17.84 -5.60 19.69
C ASP A 216 17.40 -4.22 19.19
N TYR A 217 16.65 -4.14 18.11
CA TYR A 217 16.12 -2.89 17.56
C TYR A 217 14.80 -2.47 18.16
N VAL A 218 14.14 -3.34 18.91
CA VAL A 218 12.73 -3.15 19.27
C VAL A 218 12.59 -2.87 20.77
N LYS A 219 11.81 -1.85 21.11
CA LYS A 219 11.38 -1.55 22.48
C LYS A 219 10.44 -2.63 22.99
N GLU A 220 10.59 -3.04 24.24
CA GLU A 220 9.64 -3.92 24.89
C GLU A 220 8.22 -3.32 24.91
N GLY A 221 7.22 -4.11 24.53
CA GLY A 221 5.83 -3.67 24.45
C GLY A 221 5.48 -2.80 23.26
N ALA A 222 6.39 -2.59 22.29
CA ALA A 222 6.12 -1.84 21.06
C ALA A 222 5.11 -2.54 20.15
N VAL A 223 4.51 -1.78 19.23
CA VAL A 223 3.82 -2.32 18.05
C VAL A 223 4.80 -2.36 16.88
N VAL A 224 4.87 -3.46 16.15
CA VAL A 224 5.77 -3.62 14.99
C VAL A 224 4.97 -3.92 13.74
N LEU A 225 5.11 -3.04 12.74
CA LEU A 225 4.51 -3.19 11.42
C LEU A 225 5.61 -3.50 10.39
N ASP A 226 5.61 -4.73 9.88
CA ASP A 226 6.59 -5.21 8.91
C ASP A 226 6.05 -5.15 7.49
N VAL A 227 6.60 -4.24 6.69
CA VAL A 227 6.23 -4.04 5.27
C VAL A 227 7.06 -4.91 4.34
N GLY A 228 8.17 -5.47 4.84
CA GLY A 228 9.12 -6.23 4.05
C GLY A 228 8.49 -7.44 3.37
N ILE A 229 8.86 -7.65 2.10
CA ILE A 229 8.54 -8.86 1.34
C ILE A 229 9.84 -9.35 0.75
N ASN A 230 10.48 -10.24 1.46
CA ASN A 230 11.78 -10.79 1.11
C ASN A 230 11.69 -12.32 1.00
N ARG A 231 12.77 -12.94 0.55
CA ARG A 231 12.99 -14.37 0.64
C ARG A 231 14.23 -14.62 1.50
N ASP A 232 14.11 -15.55 2.42
CA ASP A 232 15.23 -16.00 3.23
C ASP A 232 16.17 -16.96 2.44
N GLU A 233 17.21 -17.43 3.07
CA GLU A 233 18.20 -18.38 2.51
C GLU A 233 17.58 -19.70 2.03
N ASN A 234 16.40 -20.06 2.54
CA ASN A 234 15.62 -21.24 2.15
C ASN A 234 14.55 -20.91 1.11
N ASN A 235 14.61 -19.72 0.49
CA ASN A 235 13.62 -19.21 -0.47
C ASN A 235 12.20 -19.05 0.09
N LYS A 236 12.04 -19.03 1.44
CA LYS A 236 10.78 -18.82 2.12
C LYS A 236 10.50 -17.32 2.27
N LEU A 237 9.25 -16.91 2.10
CA LEU A 237 8.83 -15.53 2.32
C LEU A 237 9.05 -15.12 3.78
N CYS A 238 9.69 -13.97 3.96
CA CYS A 238 9.91 -13.35 5.25
C CYS A 238 9.84 -11.81 5.12
N GLY A 239 9.74 -11.14 6.26
CA GLY A 239 9.75 -9.69 6.34
C GLY A 239 11.14 -9.08 6.54
N ASP A 240 11.14 -7.79 6.83
CA ASP A 240 12.32 -7.03 7.27
C ASP A 240 12.63 -7.30 8.74
N VAL A 241 11.63 -7.78 9.49
CA VAL A 241 11.74 -8.11 10.91
C VAL A 241 12.01 -9.61 11.10
N ASP A 242 12.90 -9.97 12.00
CA ASP A 242 13.03 -11.35 12.48
C ASP A 242 11.86 -11.66 13.41
N PHE A 243 10.77 -12.15 12.81
CA PHE A 243 9.49 -12.35 13.48
C PHE A 243 9.61 -13.25 14.71
N GLU A 244 10.35 -14.34 14.60
CA GLU A 244 10.50 -15.32 15.70
C GLU A 244 11.27 -14.73 16.88
N ASP A 245 12.27 -13.88 16.63
CA ASP A 245 13.07 -13.23 17.65
C ASP A 245 12.34 -12.05 18.32
N VAL A 246 11.39 -11.42 17.63
CA VAL A 246 10.73 -10.19 18.08
C VAL A 246 9.35 -10.43 18.71
N LYS A 247 8.60 -11.43 18.25
CA LYS A 247 7.17 -11.61 18.56
C LYS A 247 6.82 -11.66 20.05
N ASP A 248 7.70 -12.24 20.87
CA ASP A 248 7.46 -12.42 22.31
C ASP A 248 7.84 -11.19 23.14
N LYS A 249 8.58 -10.23 22.55
CA LYS A 249 9.00 -8.98 23.17
C LYS A 249 7.98 -7.85 23.02
N VAL A 250 7.13 -7.91 22.00
CA VAL A 250 6.28 -6.80 21.57
C VAL A 250 4.82 -6.96 21.99
N TYR A 251 4.10 -5.83 22.07
CA TYR A 251 2.66 -5.85 22.28
C TYR A 251 1.92 -6.44 21.09
N ALA A 252 2.28 -6.00 19.87
CA ALA A 252 1.65 -6.48 18.64
C ALA A 252 2.64 -6.46 17.47
N ILE A 253 2.48 -7.40 16.53
CA ILE A 253 3.34 -7.52 15.36
C ILE A 253 2.55 -8.07 14.17
N THR A 254 2.83 -7.55 12.96
CA THR A 254 2.32 -8.14 11.71
C THR A 254 3.21 -9.29 11.24
N PRO A 255 2.65 -10.43 10.83
CA PRO A 255 3.43 -11.53 10.24
C PRO A 255 3.74 -11.29 8.76
N VAL A 256 4.79 -11.91 8.24
CA VAL A 256 5.05 -12.00 6.79
C VAL A 256 5.24 -13.47 6.41
N PRO A 257 4.38 -14.03 5.55
CA PRO A 257 3.20 -13.41 4.89
C PRO A 257 1.98 -13.28 5.81
N GLY A 258 0.99 -12.49 5.37
CA GLY A 258 -0.32 -12.40 6.03
C GLY A 258 -0.56 -11.14 6.87
N GLY A 259 0.42 -10.25 6.96
CA GLY A 259 0.30 -8.93 7.59
C GLY A 259 -0.14 -7.84 6.60
N ILE A 260 0.77 -6.96 6.21
CA ILE A 260 0.47 -5.75 5.42
C ILE A 260 0.11 -6.06 3.96
N GLY A 261 0.70 -7.06 3.31
CA GLY A 261 0.45 -7.37 1.90
C GLY A 261 -1.03 -7.55 1.54
N PRO A 262 -1.84 -8.33 2.27
CA PRO A 262 -3.28 -8.43 2.02
C PRO A 262 -4.02 -7.09 2.13
N MET A 263 -3.59 -6.22 3.04
CA MET A 263 -4.19 -4.90 3.24
C MET A 263 -3.94 -3.96 2.07
N THR A 264 -2.76 -4.02 1.44
CA THR A 264 -2.45 -3.21 0.25
C THR A 264 -3.49 -3.43 -0.85
N ILE A 265 -3.86 -4.69 -1.13
CA ILE A 265 -4.88 -5.01 -2.13
C ILE A 265 -6.25 -4.51 -1.68
N THR A 266 -6.60 -4.68 -0.42
CA THR A 266 -7.89 -4.23 0.12
C THR A 266 -8.04 -2.72 0.03
N MET A 267 -6.98 -1.97 0.33
CA MET A 267 -7.00 -0.50 0.23
C MET A 267 -7.05 -0.03 -1.23
N LEU A 268 -6.46 -0.77 -2.17
CA LEU A 268 -6.61 -0.49 -3.59
C LEU A 268 -8.08 -0.60 -4.04
N LEU A 269 -8.78 -1.65 -3.61
CA LEU A 269 -10.20 -1.81 -3.89
C LEU A 269 -11.01 -0.67 -3.26
N GLN A 270 -10.72 -0.29 -2.02
CA GLN A 270 -11.36 0.83 -1.35
C GLN A 270 -11.09 2.16 -2.09
N ASN A 271 -9.84 2.43 -2.49
CA ASN A 271 -9.50 3.63 -3.27
C ASN A 271 -10.25 3.65 -4.61
N THR A 272 -10.47 2.49 -5.24
CA THR A 272 -11.25 2.41 -6.49
C THR A 272 -12.71 2.81 -6.27
N LEU A 273 -13.31 2.41 -5.14
CA LEU A 273 -14.65 2.85 -4.78
C LEU A 273 -14.70 4.34 -4.43
N GLU A 274 -13.71 4.85 -3.70
CA GLU A 274 -13.57 6.28 -3.39
C GLU A 274 -13.47 7.14 -4.68
N ALA A 275 -12.68 6.68 -5.66
CA ALA A 275 -12.58 7.32 -6.97
C ALA A 275 -13.89 7.28 -7.74
N PHE A 276 -14.59 6.13 -7.72
CA PHE A 276 -15.91 6.00 -8.32
C PHE A 276 -16.91 7.02 -7.74
N TYR A 277 -17.03 7.12 -6.42
CA TYR A 277 -17.93 8.09 -5.78
C TYR A 277 -17.56 9.54 -6.14
N HIS A 278 -16.28 9.85 -6.16
CA HIS A 278 -15.81 11.18 -6.59
C HIS A 278 -16.26 11.50 -8.03
N HIS A 279 -16.17 10.54 -8.96
CA HIS A 279 -16.66 10.70 -10.34
C HIS A 279 -18.18 10.77 -10.44
N GLN A 280 -18.91 10.29 -9.43
CA GLN A 280 -20.38 10.46 -9.34
C GLN A 280 -20.78 11.79 -8.65
N GLY A 281 -19.82 12.63 -8.21
CA GLY A 281 -20.06 13.91 -7.53
C GLY A 281 -20.39 13.78 -6.03
N GLU A 282 -19.96 12.70 -5.39
CA GLU A 282 -20.16 12.41 -3.95
C GLU A 282 -18.92 12.55 -3.08
#